data_7465dd8c27356101eb33d9df635fdeb0
#
_entry.id   7465dd8c27356101eb33d9df635fdeb0
#
_cell.length_a   1.000
_cell.length_b   1.000
_cell.length_c   1.000
_cell.angle_alpha   90.00
_cell.angle_beta   90.00
_cell.angle_gamma   90.00
#
_symmetry.space_group_name_H-M   'P 1'
#
loop_
_entity.id
_entity.type
_entity.pdbx_description
1 polymer ?
#
loop_
_entity_poly.entity_id
_entity_poly.type
_entity_poly.pdbx_seq_one_letter_code
_entity_poly.pdbx_strand_id
1 'polypeptide(L)'
;HYIKSLSRNLFFIFIDGGVLRDKDDKLFKKLINKNFNSKCDIIITNGAVSAGKFDFVPRVIKEFNLSNYFKGVAIRPGKPVLFAKFKNKEKAFFGLPGNPISSAACFKFFVDPYLRSILNMKKEKPFKAKLKNSYEKKKNFTKFLKGKVSTNKKGTLEVEVLKGQESFRIKSFTRANTWALFRSGKSTFKKGELIECFDTMGS
;
A
#
# COMPACT_ATOMS: atom_id res chain seq x y z
N HIS A 1 10.90 4.87 6.71
CA HIS A 1 11.91 3.79 6.77
C HIS A 1 11.51 2.55 5.95
N TYR A 2 10.29 1.99 6.11
CA TYR A 2 9.87 0.78 5.38
C TYR A 2 9.97 0.92 3.86
N ILE A 3 9.40 1.98 3.27
CA ILE A 3 9.47 2.23 1.82
C ILE A 3 10.92 2.38 1.36
N LYS A 4 11.76 3.09 2.14
CA LYS A 4 13.19 3.21 1.85
C LYS A 4 13.92 1.87 1.90
N SER A 5 13.55 0.96 2.82
CA SER A 5 14.18 -0.37 2.88
C SER A 5 13.85 -1.22 1.65
N LEU A 6 12.65 -1.06 1.09
CA LEU A 6 12.23 -1.77 -0.12
C LEU A 6 13.02 -1.33 -1.36
N SER A 7 13.52 -0.09 -1.42
CA SER A 7 14.30 0.40 -2.57
C SER A 7 15.63 -0.36 -2.76
N ARG A 8 16.14 -1.00 -1.73
CA ARG A 8 17.36 -1.82 -1.83
C ARG A 8 17.15 -3.11 -2.62
N ASN A 9 15.93 -3.59 -2.69
CA ASN A 9 15.54 -4.84 -3.35
C ASN A 9 14.80 -4.61 -4.68
N LEU A 10 14.52 -3.35 -5.02
CA LEU A 10 13.80 -2.98 -6.23
C LEU A 10 14.71 -2.07 -7.08
N PHE A 11 14.63 -2.21 -8.39
CA PHE A 11 15.46 -1.48 -9.36
C PHE A 11 15.05 0.00 -9.50
N PHE A 12 15.02 0.75 -8.39
CA PHE A 12 14.74 2.19 -8.41
C PHE A 12 15.60 2.95 -7.41
N ILE A 13 15.83 4.23 -7.71
CA ILE A 13 16.57 5.14 -6.85
C ILE A 13 15.58 5.85 -5.93
N PHE A 14 15.76 5.69 -4.62
CA PHE A 14 14.96 6.38 -3.62
C PHE A 14 15.59 7.75 -3.28
N ILE A 15 14.85 8.82 -3.47
CA ILE A 15 15.22 10.17 -3.09
C ILE A 15 14.36 10.58 -1.89
N ASP A 16 14.99 10.87 -0.76
CA ASP A 16 14.30 11.32 0.45
C ASP A 16 13.92 12.80 0.30
N GLY A 17 12.63 13.07 0.24
CA GLY A 17 12.06 14.42 0.15
C GLY A 17 11.96 15.15 1.50
N GLY A 18 12.30 14.48 2.61
CA GLY A 18 12.21 15.05 3.96
C GLY A 18 10.83 14.88 4.60
N VAL A 19 10.65 15.56 5.74
CA VAL A 19 9.42 15.53 6.54
C VAL A 19 8.75 16.89 6.51
N LEU A 20 7.44 16.90 6.27
CA LEU A 20 6.62 18.10 6.28
C LEU A 20 5.70 18.08 7.50
N ARG A 21 5.42 19.25 8.06
CA ARG A 21 4.45 19.47 9.14
C ARG A 21 3.09 19.89 8.57
N ASP A 22 2.04 19.81 9.36
CA ASP A 22 0.65 20.08 8.94
C ASP A 22 0.39 21.49 8.38
N LYS A 23 1.30 22.43 8.60
CA LYS A 23 1.19 23.82 8.11
C LYS A 23 2.13 24.16 6.95
N ASP A 24 2.83 23.17 6.42
CA ASP A 24 3.90 23.36 5.42
C ASP A 24 3.37 23.33 3.96
N ASP A 25 2.15 23.78 3.70
CA ASP A 25 1.56 23.79 2.34
C ASP A 25 2.48 24.45 1.31
N LYS A 26 3.07 25.60 1.65
CA LYS A 26 3.98 26.32 0.74
C LYS A 26 5.25 25.52 0.44
N LEU A 27 5.83 24.89 1.46
CA LEU A 27 7.00 24.04 1.30
C LEU A 27 6.66 22.79 0.48
N PHE A 28 5.51 22.18 0.72
CA PHE A 28 5.04 21.04 -0.07
C PHE A 28 4.87 21.39 -1.55
N LYS A 29 4.25 22.53 -1.86
CA LYS A 29 4.14 23.06 -3.24
C LYS A 29 5.51 23.26 -3.88
N LYS A 30 6.47 23.86 -3.16
CA LYS A 30 7.84 24.05 -3.64
C LYS A 30 8.52 22.71 -3.95
N LEU A 31 8.35 21.71 -3.07
CA LEU A 31 8.91 20.37 -3.28
C LEU A 31 8.26 19.63 -4.46
N ILE A 32 6.94 19.73 -4.62
CA ILE A 32 6.24 19.18 -5.80
C ILE A 32 6.79 19.83 -7.07
N ASN A 33 6.90 21.16 -7.15
CA ASN A 33 7.44 21.87 -8.30
C ASN A 33 8.88 21.46 -8.61
N LYS A 34 9.73 21.37 -7.60
CA LYS A 34 11.13 20.91 -7.75
C LYS A 34 11.16 19.50 -8.36
N ASN A 35 10.39 18.58 -7.81
CA ASN A 35 10.37 17.18 -8.28
C ASN A 35 9.62 17.02 -9.60
N PHE A 36 8.64 17.87 -9.88
CA PHE A 36 7.98 17.94 -11.18
C PHE A 36 8.95 18.25 -12.31
N ASN A 37 9.92 19.14 -12.07
CA ASN A 37 10.92 19.55 -13.05
C ASN A 37 12.21 18.71 -13.00
N SER A 38 12.33 17.78 -12.07
CA SER A 38 13.48 16.87 -11.94
C SER A 38 13.31 15.60 -12.78
N LYS A 39 14.31 14.72 -12.75
CA LYS A 39 14.26 13.36 -13.34
C LYS A 39 13.46 12.35 -12.50
N CYS A 40 12.68 12.80 -11.50
CA CYS A 40 11.89 11.93 -10.65
C CYS A 40 10.66 11.41 -11.41
N ASP A 41 10.44 10.10 -11.48
CA ASP A 41 9.32 9.47 -12.19
C ASP A 41 8.08 9.35 -11.31
N ILE A 42 8.26 9.13 -9.99
CA ILE A 42 7.18 8.90 -9.03
C ILE A 42 7.41 9.76 -7.79
N ILE A 43 6.38 10.48 -7.38
CA ILE A 43 6.33 11.19 -6.12
C ILE A 43 5.42 10.43 -5.16
N ILE A 44 5.94 10.09 -3.98
CA ILE A 44 5.18 9.42 -2.93
C ILE A 44 5.13 10.30 -1.70
N THR A 45 3.93 10.57 -1.20
CA THR A 45 3.74 11.20 0.11
C THR A 45 3.18 10.18 1.10
N ASN A 46 3.54 10.32 2.37
CA ASN A 46 3.05 9.49 3.44
C ASN A 46 2.38 10.36 4.52
N GLY A 47 1.08 10.21 4.68
CA GLY A 47 0.22 11.07 5.52
C GLY A 47 -0.47 12.18 4.72
N ALA A 48 -1.31 12.97 5.44
CA ALA A 48 -2.07 14.12 4.91
C ALA A 48 -2.95 13.84 3.68
N VAL A 49 -3.43 12.60 3.49
CA VAL A 49 -4.20 12.15 2.31
C VAL A 49 -5.66 11.81 2.60
N SER A 50 -6.07 11.80 3.87
CA SER A 50 -7.43 11.48 4.31
C SER A 50 -8.40 12.65 4.02
N ALA A 51 -9.58 12.65 4.60
CA ALA A 51 -10.55 13.75 4.54
C ALA A 51 -10.48 14.67 5.78
N GLY A 52 -9.43 14.57 6.57
CA GLY A 52 -9.23 15.38 7.78
C GLY A 52 -8.93 16.86 7.47
N LYS A 53 -9.20 17.72 8.44
CA LYS A 53 -9.03 19.19 8.33
C LYS A 53 -7.59 19.61 7.95
N PHE A 54 -6.60 18.77 8.27
CA PHE A 54 -5.16 19.02 8.01
C PHE A 54 -4.63 18.28 6.78
N ASP A 55 -5.48 17.55 6.06
CA ASP A 55 -5.08 16.78 4.89
C ASP A 55 -4.99 17.67 3.65
N PHE A 56 -3.84 18.31 3.46
CA PHE A 56 -3.61 19.30 2.39
C PHE A 56 -3.26 18.65 1.02
N VAL A 57 -2.82 17.41 0.97
CA VAL A 57 -2.40 16.73 -0.27
C VAL A 57 -3.47 16.77 -1.37
N PRO A 58 -4.75 16.43 -1.10
CA PRO A 58 -5.78 16.49 -2.14
C PRO A 58 -6.06 17.90 -2.68
N ARG A 59 -5.87 18.94 -1.84
CA ARG A 59 -6.01 20.34 -2.25
C ARG A 59 -4.87 20.75 -3.18
N VAL A 60 -3.65 20.45 -2.79
CA VAL A 60 -2.45 20.77 -3.58
C VAL A 60 -2.45 20.08 -4.94
N ILE A 61 -2.89 18.81 -5.02
CA ILE A 61 -2.98 18.08 -6.28
C ILE A 61 -3.86 18.79 -7.30
N LYS A 62 -4.95 19.43 -6.87
CA LYS A 62 -5.82 20.19 -7.78
C LYS A 62 -5.10 21.38 -8.43
N GLU A 63 -4.16 22.01 -7.72
CA GLU A 63 -3.40 23.17 -8.21
C GLU A 63 -2.32 22.76 -9.24
N PHE A 64 -1.86 21.52 -9.25
CA PHE A 64 -0.78 21.04 -10.11
C PHE A 64 -1.24 20.37 -11.40
N ASN A 65 -2.46 20.59 -11.84
CA ASN A 65 -2.99 20.01 -13.08
C ASN A 65 -2.80 18.48 -13.17
N LEU A 66 -3.03 17.79 -12.06
CA LEU A 66 -2.98 16.35 -11.96
C LEU A 66 -4.31 15.72 -12.35
N SER A 67 -4.26 14.70 -13.20
CA SER A 67 -5.41 13.83 -13.41
C SER A 67 -5.52 12.87 -12.23
N ASN A 68 -6.56 13.04 -11.41
CA ASN A 68 -6.82 12.15 -10.29
C ASN A 68 -7.55 10.89 -10.78
N TYR A 69 -6.92 9.74 -10.70
CA TYR A 69 -7.49 8.45 -11.10
C TYR A 69 -8.36 7.85 -9.99
N PHE A 70 -7.91 7.92 -8.75
CA PHE A 70 -8.73 7.57 -7.60
C PHE A 70 -8.26 8.26 -6.31
N LYS A 71 -9.23 8.54 -5.45
CA LYS A 71 -9.04 8.98 -4.07
C LYS A 71 -9.95 8.15 -3.18
N GLY A 72 -9.36 7.27 -2.39
CA GLY A 72 -10.08 6.34 -1.56
C GLY A 72 -10.55 5.08 -2.30
N VAL A 73 -10.24 3.93 -1.73
CA VAL A 73 -10.58 2.61 -2.28
C VAL A 73 -11.23 1.77 -1.17
N ALA A 74 -12.15 0.89 -1.53
CA ALA A 74 -12.86 0.01 -0.56
C ALA A 74 -11.96 -1.11 -0.04
N ILE A 75 -10.83 -0.76 0.57
CA ILE A 75 -9.83 -1.65 1.16
C ILE A 75 -9.59 -1.37 2.65
N ARG A 76 -9.06 -2.34 3.37
CA ARG A 76 -8.54 -2.19 4.73
C ARG A 76 -7.32 -3.11 4.94
N PRO A 77 -6.21 -2.56 5.48
CA PRO A 77 -5.92 -1.15 5.74
C PRO A 77 -5.70 -0.37 4.44
N GLY A 78 -5.70 0.98 4.47
CA GLY A 78 -5.29 1.79 3.34
C GLY A 78 -6.40 2.53 2.59
N LYS A 79 -7.65 2.55 3.09
CA LYS A 79 -8.80 3.20 2.43
C LYS A 79 -8.49 4.57 1.78
N PRO A 80 -7.77 5.53 2.43
CA PRO A 80 -7.58 6.88 1.88
C PRO A 80 -6.42 6.98 0.86
N VAL A 81 -5.95 5.88 0.29
CA VAL A 81 -4.93 5.92 -0.77
C VAL A 81 -5.38 6.77 -1.95
N LEU A 82 -4.44 7.53 -2.52
CA LEU A 82 -4.67 8.40 -3.66
C LEU A 82 -3.65 8.10 -4.76
N PHE A 83 -4.11 8.12 -6.01
CA PHE A 83 -3.26 8.03 -7.18
C PHE A 83 -3.66 9.07 -8.22
N ALA A 84 -2.67 9.80 -8.71
CA ALA A 84 -2.82 10.79 -9.77
C ALA A 84 -1.63 10.77 -10.73
N LYS A 85 -1.83 11.27 -11.96
CA LYS A 85 -0.76 11.51 -12.93
C LYS A 85 -0.70 12.97 -13.32
N PHE A 86 0.49 13.46 -13.61
CA PHE A 86 0.69 14.79 -14.19
C PHE A 86 0.29 14.76 -15.66
N LYS A 87 -0.61 15.66 -16.08
CA LYS A 87 -1.22 15.62 -17.43
C LYS A 87 -0.21 15.65 -18.57
N ASN A 88 0.86 16.41 -18.41
CA ASN A 88 1.82 16.68 -19.48
C ASN A 88 3.18 15.98 -19.27
N LYS A 89 3.26 15.01 -18.34
CA LYS A 89 4.51 14.28 -18.07
C LYS A 89 4.17 12.86 -17.64
N GLU A 90 5.00 11.93 -18.03
CA GLU A 90 4.94 10.51 -17.60
C GLU A 90 5.30 10.33 -16.12
N LYS A 91 4.76 11.19 -15.25
CA LYS A 91 5.03 11.19 -13.82
C LYS A 91 3.81 10.84 -13.01
N ALA A 92 4.00 10.01 -12.00
CA ALA A 92 2.95 9.58 -11.09
C ALA A 92 3.06 10.21 -9.71
N PHE A 93 1.92 10.38 -9.07
CA PHE A 93 1.82 10.82 -7.69
C PHE A 93 0.99 9.81 -6.88
N PHE A 94 1.56 9.31 -5.79
CA PHE A 94 0.87 8.48 -4.82
C PHE A 94 0.79 9.17 -3.47
N GLY A 95 -0.42 9.30 -2.94
CA GLY A 95 -0.67 9.70 -1.57
C GLY A 95 -0.97 8.48 -0.71
N LEU A 96 -0.08 8.12 0.21
CA LEU A 96 -0.24 6.97 1.09
C LEU A 96 -0.71 7.40 2.49
N PRO A 97 -1.51 6.57 3.18
CA PRO A 97 -1.92 6.84 4.56
C PRO A 97 -0.73 6.97 5.52
N GLY A 98 -0.86 7.80 6.56
CA GLY A 98 0.19 7.99 7.57
C GLY A 98 0.43 6.78 8.48
N ASN A 99 -0.57 5.92 8.69
CA ASN A 99 -0.40 4.70 9.48
C ASN A 99 0.57 3.71 8.81
N PRO A 100 1.61 3.23 9.48
CA PRO A 100 2.68 2.41 8.89
C PRO A 100 2.17 1.17 8.14
N ILE A 101 1.24 0.42 8.71
CA ILE A 101 0.69 -0.79 8.08
C ILE A 101 -0.20 -0.45 6.88
N SER A 102 -0.94 0.65 6.95
CA SER A 102 -1.72 1.15 5.82
C SER A 102 -0.80 1.58 4.67
N SER A 103 0.28 2.28 4.99
CA SER A 103 1.28 2.71 4.01
C SER A 103 1.97 1.50 3.36
N ALA A 104 2.36 0.50 4.15
CA ALA A 104 2.96 -0.75 3.65
C ALA A 104 2.02 -1.50 2.70
N ALA A 105 0.74 -1.67 3.08
CA ALA A 105 -0.25 -2.31 2.23
C ALA A 105 -0.48 -1.50 0.94
N CYS A 106 -0.61 -0.17 1.04
CA CYS A 106 -0.80 0.67 -0.15
C CYS A 106 0.42 0.65 -1.07
N PHE A 107 1.63 0.65 -0.51
CA PHE A 107 2.83 0.49 -1.33
C PHE A 107 2.80 -0.85 -2.07
N LYS A 108 2.60 -1.97 -1.35
CA LYS A 108 2.59 -3.32 -1.92
C LYS A 108 1.55 -3.49 -3.02
N PHE A 109 0.32 -2.99 -2.84
CA PHE A 109 -0.80 -3.30 -3.74
C PHE A 109 -1.12 -2.20 -4.76
N PHE A 110 -0.50 -1.02 -4.68
CA PHE A 110 -0.71 0.06 -5.64
C PHE A 110 0.59 0.61 -6.23
N VAL A 111 1.61 0.87 -5.40
CA VAL A 111 2.87 1.44 -5.89
C VAL A 111 3.72 0.38 -6.57
N ASP A 112 3.95 -0.78 -5.94
CA ASP A 112 4.76 -1.87 -6.51
C ASP A 112 4.21 -2.38 -7.86
N PRO A 113 2.90 -2.63 -8.06
CA PRO A 113 2.36 -2.99 -9.37
C PRO A 113 2.56 -1.90 -10.44
N TYR A 114 2.49 -0.63 -10.05
CA TYR A 114 2.78 0.48 -10.96
C TYR A 114 4.27 0.51 -11.33
N LEU A 115 5.17 0.38 -10.36
CA LEU A 115 6.62 0.28 -10.59
C LEU A 115 6.95 -0.88 -11.53
N ARG A 116 6.41 -2.06 -11.28
CA ARG A 116 6.58 -3.23 -12.16
C ARG A 116 6.10 -2.95 -13.58
N SER A 117 4.98 -2.25 -13.71
CA SER A 117 4.42 -1.91 -15.03
C SER A 117 5.33 -0.98 -15.83
N ILE A 118 5.86 0.09 -15.21
CA ILE A 118 6.76 1.03 -15.92
C ILE A 118 8.15 0.45 -16.21
N LEU A 119 8.57 -0.56 -15.42
CA LEU A 119 9.83 -1.27 -15.61
C LEU A 119 9.68 -2.53 -16.51
N ASN A 120 8.52 -2.75 -17.11
CA ASN A 120 8.19 -3.94 -17.90
C ASN A 120 8.45 -5.27 -17.16
N MET A 121 8.34 -5.26 -15.84
CA MET A 121 8.49 -6.44 -15.01
C MET A 121 7.17 -7.24 -14.95
N LYS A 122 7.28 -8.55 -14.78
CA LYS A 122 6.10 -9.41 -14.58
C LYS A 122 5.33 -8.98 -13.33
N LYS A 123 4.00 -8.97 -13.43
CA LYS A 123 3.14 -8.78 -12.25
C LYS A 123 3.37 -9.92 -11.25
N GLU A 124 3.47 -9.57 -9.99
CA GLU A 124 3.50 -10.58 -8.92
C GLU A 124 2.20 -11.41 -8.94
N LYS A 125 2.34 -12.71 -8.91
CA LYS A 125 1.22 -13.64 -8.81
C LYS A 125 1.04 -14.08 -7.36
N PRO A 126 -0.19 -14.07 -6.82
CA PRO A 126 -0.43 -14.63 -5.50
C PRO A 126 -0.20 -16.15 -5.51
N PHE A 127 0.32 -16.67 -4.42
CA PHE A 127 0.23 -18.10 -4.13
C PHE A 127 -1.01 -18.40 -3.27
N LYS A 128 -1.44 -19.64 -3.19
CA LYS A 128 -2.61 -20.06 -2.42
C LYS A 128 -2.20 -20.87 -1.20
N ALA A 129 -2.78 -20.57 -0.04
CA ALA A 129 -2.60 -21.30 1.19
C ALA A 129 -3.95 -21.63 1.83
N LYS A 130 -4.08 -22.75 2.53
CA LYS A 130 -5.29 -23.12 3.26
C LYS A 130 -5.43 -22.28 4.53
N LEU A 131 -6.60 -21.72 4.77
CA LEU A 131 -6.87 -20.94 5.97
C LEU A 131 -6.85 -21.84 7.21
N LYS A 132 -5.98 -21.53 8.16
CA LYS A 132 -5.79 -22.35 9.37
C LYS A 132 -6.99 -22.29 10.33
N ASN A 133 -7.61 -21.10 10.47
CA ASN A 133 -8.78 -20.85 11.32
C ASN A 133 -9.81 -20.03 10.54
N SER A 134 -11.10 -20.25 10.80
CA SER A 134 -12.15 -19.44 10.17
C SER A 134 -11.96 -17.95 10.48
N TYR A 135 -12.37 -17.10 9.54
CA TYR A 135 -12.25 -15.65 9.69
C TYR A 135 -13.50 -14.94 9.19
N GLU A 136 -13.93 -13.92 9.92
CA GLU A 136 -15.10 -13.11 9.57
C GLU A 136 -14.72 -11.65 9.35
N LYS A 137 -15.42 -11.00 8.42
CA LYS A 137 -15.27 -9.58 8.12
C LYS A 137 -16.54 -8.98 7.55
N LYS A 138 -16.62 -7.65 7.55
CA LYS A 138 -17.68 -6.94 6.80
C LYS A 138 -17.51 -7.14 5.29
N LYS A 139 -18.62 -7.33 4.55
CA LYS A 139 -18.62 -7.59 3.09
C LYS A 139 -18.03 -6.45 2.25
N ASN A 140 -18.20 -5.21 2.70
CA ASN A 140 -17.98 -3.98 1.90
C ASN A 140 -16.52 -3.68 1.59
N PHE A 141 -15.57 -4.35 2.23
CA PHE A 141 -14.14 -4.06 2.07
C PHE A 141 -13.36 -5.32 1.69
N THR A 142 -12.46 -5.16 0.75
CA THR A 142 -11.34 -6.09 0.60
C THR A 142 -10.36 -5.85 1.76
N LYS A 143 -9.94 -6.91 2.44
CA LYS A 143 -8.95 -6.82 3.52
C LYS A 143 -7.64 -7.45 3.10
N PHE A 144 -6.56 -6.72 3.34
CA PHE A 144 -5.19 -7.22 3.32
C PHE A 144 -4.77 -7.49 4.75
N LEU A 145 -4.72 -8.75 5.14
CA LEU A 145 -4.46 -9.15 6.52
C LEU A 145 -3.03 -9.63 6.69
N LYS A 146 -2.41 -9.25 7.80
CA LYS A 146 -1.12 -9.76 8.21
C LYS A 146 -1.26 -11.23 8.54
N GLY A 147 -0.61 -12.08 7.78
CA GLY A 147 -0.65 -13.52 7.90
C GLY A 147 0.72 -14.14 8.15
N LYS A 148 0.72 -15.34 8.69
CA LYS A 148 1.88 -16.21 8.77
C LYS A 148 1.59 -17.48 8.00
N VAL A 149 2.31 -17.68 6.91
CA VAL A 149 2.29 -18.92 6.14
C VAL A 149 3.34 -19.87 6.69
N SER A 150 2.97 -21.12 6.81
CA SER A 150 3.85 -22.24 7.19
C SER A 150 3.38 -23.53 6.53
N THR A 151 4.28 -24.49 6.37
CA THR A 151 3.94 -25.82 5.90
C THR A 151 3.57 -26.70 7.10
N ASN A 152 2.45 -27.40 7.02
CA ASN A 152 2.06 -28.37 8.05
C ASN A 152 2.78 -29.71 7.89
N LYS A 153 2.57 -30.64 8.81
CA LYS A 153 3.20 -32.00 8.79
C LYS A 153 2.89 -32.81 7.52
N LYS A 154 1.86 -32.48 6.77
CA LYS A 154 1.46 -33.13 5.50
C LYS A 154 1.98 -32.41 4.26
N GLY A 155 2.91 -31.46 4.39
CA GLY A 155 3.43 -30.69 3.27
C GLY A 155 2.49 -29.62 2.71
N THR A 156 1.33 -29.37 3.33
CA THR A 156 0.34 -28.37 2.85
C THR A 156 0.66 -27.00 3.38
N LEU A 157 0.65 -25.98 2.51
CA LEU A 157 0.74 -24.58 2.91
C LEU A 157 -0.53 -24.13 3.65
N GLU A 158 -0.35 -23.60 4.85
CA GLU A 158 -1.42 -23.02 5.67
C GLU A 158 -1.11 -21.56 6.01
N VAL A 159 -2.14 -20.72 6.00
CA VAL A 159 -2.05 -19.32 6.43
C VAL A 159 -2.85 -19.12 7.71
N GLU A 160 -2.18 -18.56 8.71
CA GLU A 160 -2.78 -18.08 9.95
C GLU A 160 -2.93 -16.56 9.89
N VAL A 161 -4.14 -16.06 10.08
CA VAL A 161 -4.38 -14.62 10.25
C VAL A 161 -3.90 -14.22 11.65
N LEU A 162 -2.90 -13.36 11.72
CA LEU A 162 -2.31 -12.94 12.99
C LEU A 162 -3.29 -12.07 13.81
N LYS A 163 -3.22 -12.13 15.14
CA LYS A 163 -3.90 -11.17 16.02
C LYS A 163 -3.31 -9.77 15.85
N GLY A 164 -4.09 -8.72 16.16
CA GLY A 164 -3.62 -7.34 16.08
C GLY A 164 -3.58 -6.81 14.64
N GLN A 165 -4.69 -6.92 13.92
CA GLN A 165 -4.83 -6.47 12.54
C GLN A 165 -4.96 -4.95 12.37
N GLU A 166 -5.07 -4.20 13.46
CA GLU A 166 -5.18 -2.74 13.44
C GLU A 166 -3.96 -2.10 12.76
N SER A 167 -4.19 -1.02 12.03
CA SER A 167 -3.17 -0.39 11.18
C SER A 167 -2.02 0.29 11.96
N PHE A 168 -2.19 0.51 13.24
CA PHE A 168 -1.15 1.04 14.14
C PHE A 168 -0.33 -0.07 14.86
N ARG A 169 -0.75 -1.34 14.79
CA ARG A 169 -0.04 -2.45 15.46
C ARG A 169 1.10 -2.99 14.60
N ILE A 170 2.28 -2.40 14.73
CA ILE A 170 3.49 -2.79 13.98
C ILE A 170 3.99 -4.18 14.41
N LYS A 171 3.93 -4.53 15.70
CA LYS A 171 4.43 -5.81 16.24
C LYS A 171 3.84 -7.04 15.53
N SER A 172 2.59 -7.01 15.11
CA SER A 172 2.01 -8.11 14.33
C SER A 172 2.55 -8.15 12.89
N PHE A 173 2.95 -7.03 12.33
CA PHE A 173 3.55 -6.96 11.00
C PHE A 173 4.97 -7.52 10.96
N THR A 174 5.78 -7.29 12.00
CA THR A 174 7.14 -7.87 12.08
C THR A 174 7.14 -9.40 12.20
N ARG A 175 6.01 -9.99 12.60
CA ARG A 175 5.80 -11.45 12.68
C ARG A 175 5.13 -12.02 11.43
N ALA A 176 4.61 -11.18 10.56
CA ALA A 176 3.97 -11.59 9.32
C ALA A 176 5.03 -11.91 8.25
N ASN A 177 4.79 -12.95 7.48
CA ASN A 177 5.55 -13.24 6.27
C ASN A 177 4.68 -13.20 5.01
N THR A 178 3.39 -12.86 5.15
CA THR A 178 2.46 -12.75 4.03
C THR A 178 1.37 -11.71 4.26
N TRP A 179 0.87 -11.14 3.17
CA TRP A 179 -0.41 -10.47 3.09
C TRP A 179 -1.47 -11.46 2.60
N ALA A 180 -2.42 -11.83 3.45
CA ALA A 180 -3.54 -12.67 3.07
C ALA A 180 -4.70 -11.81 2.56
N LEU A 181 -5.20 -12.09 1.36
CA LEU A 181 -6.23 -11.30 0.67
C LEU A 181 -7.61 -11.87 0.90
N PHE A 182 -8.48 -11.07 1.50
CA PHE A 182 -9.89 -11.38 1.76
C PHE A 182 -10.80 -10.41 0.97
N ARG A 183 -11.27 -10.82 -0.19
CA ARG A 183 -12.01 -9.98 -1.13
C ARG A 183 -13.34 -9.48 -0.55
N SER A 184 -13.80 -8.32 -1.05
CA SER A 184 -15.17 -7.82 -0.80
C SER A 184 -16.23 -8.80 -1.35
N GLY A 185 -17.49 -8.62 -0.95
CA GLY A 185 -18.59 -9.50 -1.37
C GLY A 185 -18.81 -10.73 -0.48
N LYS A 186 -17.79 -11.19 0.25
CA LYS A 186 -17.85 -12.32 1.18
C LYS A 186 -17.51 -11.86 2.60
N SER A 187 -18.28 -12.37 3.60
CA SER A 187 -18.07 -12.04 5.03
C SER A 187 -17.40 -13.15 5.82
N THR A 188 -17.68 -14.42 5.49
CA THR A 188 -17.22 -15.58 6.25
C THR A 188 -16.32 -16.44 5.39
N PHE A 189 -15.15 -16.76 5.92
CA PHE A 189 -14.14 -17.64 5.31
C PHE A 189 -13.92 -18.82 6.24
N LYS A 190 -14.10 -20.04 5.72
CA LYS A 190 -14.03 -21.26 6.54
C LYS A 190 -12.60 -21.77 6.67
N LYS A 191 -12.29 -22.45 7.77
CA LYS A 191 -11.04 -23.23 7.91
C LYS A 191 -10.86 -24.16 6.70
N GLY A 192 -9.65 -24.24 6.17
CA GLY A 192 -9.31 -25.05 4.99
C GLY A 192 -9.58 -24.38 3.65
N GLU A 193 -10.29 -23.23 3.61
CA GLU A 193 -10.53 -22.50 2.39
C GLU A 193 -9.21 -21.92 1.83
N LEU A 194 -9.04 -21.95 0.50
CA LEU A 194 -7.86 -21.42 -0.17
C LEU A 194 -7.91 -19.89 -0.22
N ILE A 195 -6.89 -19.26 0.35
CA ILE A 195 -6.71 -17.81 0.41
C ILE A 195 -5.54 -17.41 -0.47
N GLU A 196 -5.71 -16.35 -1.25
CA GLU A 196 -4.61 -15.72 -2.00
C GLU A 196 -3.68 -15.01 -1.02
N CYS A 197 -2.39 -15.29 -1.15
CA CYS A 197 -1.34 -14.75 -0.31
C CYS A 197 -0.27 -14.09 -1.18
N PHE A 198 0.26 -12.97 -0.69
CA PHE A 198 1.36 -12.23 -1.31
C PHE A 198 2.51 -12.10 -0.32
N ASP A 199 3.73 -12.03 -0.82
CA ASP A 199 4.89 -11.76 0.04
C ASP A 199 4.78 -10.38 0.69
N THR A 200 5.27 -10.24 1.93
CA THR A 200 5.33 -8.95 2.64
C THR A 200 6.38 -8.01 2.07
N MET A 201 7.43 -8.59 1.50
CA MET A 201 8.60 -7.87 0.98
C MET A 201 8.68 -8.09 -0.51
N GLY A 202 8.28 -7.56 -1.43
CA GLY A 202 8.38 -7.83 -2.88
C GLY A 202 9.51 -8.79 -3.25
N SER A 203 9.16 -9.87 -3.84
CA SER A 203 10.07 -10.82 -4.50
C SER A 203 10.40 -10.36 -5.91
#